data_70e97c0de69f33610e631a788fc27b92
#
_entry.id   70e97c0de69f33610e631a788fc27b92
#
_cell.length_a   1.000
_cell.length_b   1.000
_cell.length_c   1.000
_cell.angle_alpha   90.00
_cell.angle_beta   90.00
_cell.angle_gamma   90.00
#
_symmetry.space_group_name_H-M   'P 1'
#
loop_
_entity.id
_entity.type
_entity.pdbx_description
1 polymer ?
#
loop_
_entity_poly.entity_id
_entity_poly.type
_entity_poly.pdbx_seq_one_letter_code
_entity_poly.pdbx_strand_id
1 'polypeptide(L)'
;MSLKAAFIFVAPEADPKKHHAVVETPIITLTVVGVPTYDAAVDIAKKLVEEGNVALELCGGFGIEGTALVKRAVKGKAAVGVVRSN
;
A
#
# COMPACT_ATOMS: atom_id res chain seq x y z
N MET A 1 -12.69 -1.85 -17.79
CA MET A 1 -11.70 -1.11 -17.00
C MET A 1 -11.72 -1.63 -15.58
N SER A 2 -10.58 -2.01 -15.02
CA SER A 2 -10.54 -2.57 -13.68
C SER A 2 -10.16 -1.49 -12.65
N LEU A 3 -10.70 -1.62 -11.46
CA LEU A 3 -10.32 -0.81 -10.31
C LEU A 3 -8.93 -1.26 -9.86
N LYS A 4 -8.04 -0.31 -9.60
CA LYS A 4 -6.69 -0.62 -9.12
C LYS A 4 -6.59 -0.32 -7.63
N ALA A 5 -6.15 -1.31 -6.88
CA ALA A 5 -5.94 -1.19 -5.44
C ALA A 5 -4.65 -1.91 -5.06
N ALA A 6 -4.10 -1.56 -3.92
CA ALA A 6 -2.85 -2.15 -3.46
C ALA A 6 -2.90 -2.47 -1.97
N PHE A 7 -2.22 -3.53 -1.58
CA PHE A 7 -1.99 -3.89 -0.19
C PHE A 7 -0.50 -3.77 0.08
N ILE A 8 -0.13 -2.95 1.07
CA ILE A 8 1.27 -2.74 1.45
C ILE A 8 1.50 -3.38 2.82
N PHE A 9 2.52 -4.24 2.93
CA PHE A 9 2.90 -4.77 4.23
C PHE A 9 4.32 -4.32 4.57
N VAL A 10 4.59 -4.17 5.87
CA VAL A 10 5.90 -3.79 6.36
C VAL A 10 6.53 -4.98 7.07
N ALA A 11 7.75 -5.33 6.66
CA ALA A 11 8.49 -6.44 7.24
C ALA A 11 9.97 -6.18 7.12
N PRO A 12 10.77 -6.50 8.16
CA PRO A 12 12.23 -6.33 8.05
C PRO A 12 12.76 -7.04 6.81
N GLU A 13 13.69 -6.39 6.12
CA GLU A 13 14.34 -6.90 4.92
C GLU A 13 13.43 -7.12 3.71
N ALA A 14 12.19 -6.68 3.75
CA ALA A 14 11.35 -6.71 2.57
C ALA A 14 11.90 -5.73 1.53
N ASP A 15 11.84 -6.14 0.27
CA ASP A 15 12.33 -5.34 -0.84
C ASP A 15 11.18 -5.18 -1.85
N PRO A 16 10.68 -3.96 -2.05
CA PRO A 16 9.54 -3.76 -2.97
C PRO A 16 9.79 -4.26 -4.40
N LYS A 17 11.04 -4.31 -4.82
CA LYS A 17 11.39 -4.78 -6.16
C LYS A 17 11.31 -6.29 -6.29
N LYS A 18 11.52 -7.01 -5.19
CA LYS A 18 11.50 -8.47 -5.15
C LYS A 18 10.21 -9.03 -4.56
N HIS A 19 9.67 -8.33 -3.56
CA HIS A 19 8.57 -8.85 -2.77
C HIS A 19 7.27 -8.14 -3.15
N HIS A 20 6.81 -8.44 -4.36
CA HIS A 20 5.54 -7.91 -4.83
C HIS A 20 4.86 -8.94 -5.74
N ALA A 21 3.55 -8.81 -5.85
CA ALA A 21 2.74 -9.65 -6.72
C ALA A 21 1.50 -8.87 -7.14
N VAL A 22 0.92 -9.28 -8.27
CA VAL A 22 -0.30 -8.66 -8.78
C VAL A 22 -1.32 -9.76 -9.03
N VAL A 23 -2.53 -9.56 -8.54
CA VAL A 23 -3.65 -10.43 -8.81
C VAL A 23 -4.64 -9.65 -9.67
N GLU A 24 -4.95 -10.19 -10.83
CA GLU A 24 -5.87 -9.54 -11.76
C GLU A 24 -7.16 -10.31 -11.85
N THR A 25 -8.28 -9.61 -11.69
CA THR A 25 -9.62 -10.14 -11.90
C THR A 25 -10.30 -9.27 -12.96
N PRO A 26 -11.46 -9.67 -13.47
CA PRO A 26 -12.16 -8.82 -14.44
C PRO A 26 -12.49 -7.42 -13.94
N ILE A 27 -12.65 -7.25 -12.63
CA ILE A 27 -13.11 -5.96 -12.08
C ILE A 27 -12.09 -5.27 -11.18
N ILE A 28 -11.04 -5.97 -10.71
CA ILE A 28 -10.05 -5.35 -9.83
C ILE A 28 -8.66 -5.89 -10.13
N THR A 29 -7.67 -5.00 -10.10
CA THR A 29 -6.26 -5.35 -10.13
C THR A 29 -5.68 -5.02 -8.77
N LEU A 30 -5.25 -6.03 -8.03
CA LEU A 30 -4.70 -5.86 -6.69
C LEU A 30 -3.20 -6.11 -6.70
N THR A 31 -2.42 -5.09 -6.31
CA THR A 31 -0.98 -5.20 -6.14
C THR A 31 -0.69 -5.42 -4.65
N VAL A 32 0.15 -6.42 -4.35
CA VAL A 32 0.65 -6.65 -2.99
C VAL A 32 2.14 -6.35 -3.00
N VAL A 33 2.62 -5.54 -2.07
CA VAL A 33 4.03 -5.15 -2.04
C VAL A 33 4.54 -5.05 -0.61
N GLY A 34 5.73 -5.58 -0.37
CA GLY A 34 6.40 -5.53 0.93
C GLY A 34 7.46 -4.43 0.98
N VAL A 35 7.50 -3.71 2.09
CA VAL A 35 8.48 -2.64 2.31
C VAL A 35 9.17 -2.85 3.66
N PRO A 36 10.43 -2.40 3.81
CA PRO A 36 11.17 -2.63 5.06
C PRO A 36 10.91 -1.58 6.14
N THR A 37 10.44 -0.40 5.77
CA THR A 37 10.26 0.72 6.70
C THR A 37 9.03 1.54 6.33
N TYR A 38 8.60 2.41 7.24
CA TYR A 38 7.52 3.35 6.96
C TYR A 38 7.92 4.36 5.88
N ASP A 39 9.18 4.79 5.87
CA ASP A 39 9.66 5.73 4.84
C ASP A 39 9.58 5.11 3.46
N ALA A 40 9.98 3.85 3.34
CA ALA A 40 9.85 3.12 2.08
C ALA A 40 8.38 2.97 1.67
N ALA A 41 7.49 2.77 2.65
CA ALA A 41 6.06 2.68 2.39
C ALA A 41 5.51 3.98 1.81
N VAL A 42 5.97 5.12 2.33
CA VAL A 42 5.56 6.43 1.81
C VAL A 42 5.93 6.57 0.34
N ASP A 43 7.16 6.21 -0.01
CA ASP A 43 7.61 6.29 -1.41
C ASP A 43 6.82 5.36 -2.32
N ILE A 44 6.58 4.14 -1.87
CA ILE A 44 5.79 3.16 -2.62
C ILE A 44 4.33 3.62 -2.77
N ALA A 45 3.75 4.18 -1.72
CA ALA A 45 2.37 4.66 -1.76
C ALA A 45 2.21 5.76 -2.81
N LYS A 46 3.13 6.70 -2.84
CA LYS A 46 3.12 7.77 -3.85
C LYS A 46 3.19 7.21 -5.26
N LYS A 47 4.08 6.24 -5.47
CA LYS A 47 4.23 5.59 -6.77
C LYS A 47 2.96 4.86 -7.18
N LEU A 48 2.36 4.11 -6.26
CA LEU A 48 1.13 3.38 -6.53
C LEU A 48 -0.02 4.31 -6.91
N VAL A 49 -0.12 5.44 -6.23
CA VAL A 49 -1.15 6.45 -6.56
C VAL A 49 -0.90 7.02 -7.95
N GLU A 50 0.35 7.31 -8.29
CA GLU A 50 0.69 7.79 -9.64
C GLU A 50 0.33 6.76 -10.71
N GLU A 51 0.42 5.47 -10.38
CA GLU A 51 0.07 4.39 -11.29
C GLU A 51 -1.44 4.14 -11.38
N GLY A 52 -2.24 4.91 -10.67
CA GLY A 52 -3.69 4.83 -10.75
C GLY A 52 -4.37 4.03 -9.67
N ASN A 53 -3.65 3.61 -8.63
CA ASN A 53 -4.28 2.91 -7.50
C ASN A 53 -5.13 3.89 -6.70
N VAL A 54 -6.39 3.55 -6.47
CA VAL A 54 -7.37 4.42 -5.81
C VAL A 54 -7.62 4.04 -4.36
N ALA A 55 -7.13 2.88 -3.94
CA ALA A 55 -7.26 2.41 -2.57
C ALA A 55 -5.97 1.71 -2.15
N LEU A 56 -5.49 2.05 -0.96
CA LEU A 56 -4.30 1.43 -0.37
C LEU A 56 -4.71 0.81 0.96
N GLU A 57 -4.46 -0.50 1.12
CA GLU A 57 -4.70 -1.20 2.37
C GLU A 57 -3.37 -1.49 3.02
N LEU A 58 -3.25 -1.20 4.31
CA LEU A 58 -2.01 -1.37 5.05
C LEU A 58 -2.15 -2.50 6.06
N CYS A 59 -1.10 -3.30 6.23
CA CYS A 59 -1.11 -4.35 7.23
C CYS A 59 -1.10 -3.79 8.66
N GLY A 60 -1.43 -4.63 9.62
CA GLY A 60 -1.49 -4.22 11.03
C GLY A 60 -0.17 -3.71 11.59
N GLY A 61 0.95 -4.06 10.97
CA GLY A 61 2.27 -3.59 11.39
C GLY A 61 2.49 -2.09 11.22
N PHE A 62 1.65 -1.41 10.45
CA PHE A 62 1.76 0.04 10.29
C PHE A 62 1.33 0.80 11.54
N GLY A 63 0.36 0.29 12.29
CA GLY A 63 -0.16 0.98 13.45
C GLY A 63 -0.71 2.35 13.10
N ILE A 64 -0.86 3.18 14.13
CA ILE A 64 -1.41 4.53 13.97
C ILE A 64 -0.41 5.45 13.25
N GLU A 65 0.86 5.38 13.67
CA GLU A 65 1.88 6.28 13.13
C GLU A 65 2.19 6.01 11.66
N GLY A 66 2.40 4.74 11.32
CA GLY A 66 2.70 4.37 9.93
C GLY A 66 1.53 4.69 9.01
N THR A 67 0.31 4.43 9.48
CA THR A 67 -0.89 4.74 8.72
C THR A 67 -1.01 6.24 8.45
N ALA A 68 -0.76 7.06 9.48
CA ALA A 68 -0.83 8.51 9.34
C ALA A 68 0.20 9.05 8.35
N LEU A 69 1.42 8.49 8.36
CA LEU A 69 2.45 8.89 7.42
C LEU A 69 2.03 8.63 5.97
N VAL A 70 1.52 7.43 5.70
CA VAL A 70 1.06 7.08 4.35
C VAL A 70 -0.11 7.96 3.93
N LYS A 71 -1.07 8.13 4.82
CA LYS A 71 -2.27 8.91 4.52
C LYS A 71 -1.92 10.35 4.16
N ARG A 72 -1.01 10.97 4.92
CA ARG A 72 -0.54 12.33 4.61
C ARG A 72 0.20 12.39 3.29
N ALA A 73 1.00 11.36 2.99
CA ALA A 73 1.80 11.33 1.77
C ALA A 73 0.95 11.32 0.50
N VAL A 74 -0.19 10.64 0.52
CA VAL A 74 -1.04 10.54 -0.67
C VAL A 74 -2.07 11.66 -0.78
N LYS A 75 -2.24 12.48 0.27
CA LYS A 75 -3.01 13.73 0.24
C LYS A 75 -4.44 13.56 -0.30
N GLY A 76 -5.11 12.50 0.09
CA GLY A 76 -6.48 12.25 -0.33
C GLY A 76 -6.65 11.75 -1.75
N LYS A 77 -5.56 11.49 -2.47
CA LYS A 77 -5.63 10.97 -3.84
C LYS A 77 -6.03 9.49 -3.89
N ALA A 78 -5.96 8.81 -2.77
CA ALA A 78 -6.41 7.44 -2.63
C ALA A 78 -6.99 7.25 -1.24
N ALA A 79 -7.94 6.32 -1.13
CA ALA A 79 -8.43 5.89 0.19
C ALA A 79 -7.34 5.06 0.86
N VAL A 80 -7.16 5.24 2.17
CA VAL A 80 -6.16 4.49 2.93
C VAL A 80 -6.87 3.79 4.09
N GLY A 81 -6.79 2.47 4.12
CA GLY A 81 -7.29 1.66 5.20
C GLY A 81 -6.16 0.92 5.88
N VAL A 82 -6.38 0.45 7.10
CA VAL A 82 -5.39 -0.32 7.84
C VAL A 82 -6.07 -1.48 8.54
N VAL A 83 -5.43 -2.64 8.53
CA VAL A 83 -5.91 -3.80 9.25
C VAL A 83 -5.66 -3.57 10.74
N ARG A 84 -6.69 -3.81 11.55
CA ARG A 84 -6.60 -3.68 13.01
C ARG A 84 -6.84 -5.03 13.66
N SER A 85 -5.91 -5.39 14.55
CA SER A 85 -6.05 -6.59 15.37
C SER A 85 -6.52 -6.19 16.75
N ASN A 86 -7.52 -6.88 17.26
CA ASN A 86 -8.01 -6.66 18.62
C ASN A 86 -7.56 -7.78 19.54
#